data_b1ea2dd1a89bf3ac3ca44f3de06c65f9
#
_entry.id   b1ea2dd1a89bf3ac3ca44f3de06c65f9
#
_cell.length_a   1.000
_cell.length_b   1.000
_cell.length_c   1.000
_cell.angle_alpha   90.00
_cell.angle_beta   90.00
_cell.angle_gamma   90.00
#
_symmetry.space_group_name_H-M   'P 1'
#
loop_
_entity.id
_entity.type
_entity.pdbx_description
1 polymer ?
#
loop_
_entity_poly.entity_id
_entity_poly.type
_entity_poly.pdbx_seq_one_letter_code
_entity_poly.pdbx_strand_id
1 'polypeptide(L)'
;MIKVGLNLGNSKLSCIVTDYKNSDNINILSVLNYPSNLIKKNIIINYEKLLNEVKNLIIESEKQSQTKINSINVNISIVDSLSKYYQSEIFISDQQITDLHLKKAINQSEYFGENENNYELINDIIAYDLDKKIIHTDPIGNYANKIKLYFYKLLIDKKYLKNIFNLADDLKLNIDNLIPSPLSSALSTLSKDEKSLGTICIDLGHSTTSTAIIENNKFIFGDSFLVGSSNVTNDIARGVSTTLSSAERLKTLYGSIISSPSDEHEIIEIPFISGENDKFTQINRSTINSIIKPRIEETLEIIWQNIKQNNLHNKKIKNVVITGGGSQLEGIEEYARMIFSSNVRIGKPLEFLNLKDNFYNPSYSDIIGTTFFEKD
;
A
#
# COMPACT_ATOMS: atom_id res chain seq x y z
N MET A 1 2.92 5.72 -23.76
CA MET A 1 3.31 4.34 -23.37
C MET A 1 2.18 3.75 -22.53
N ILE A 2 1.69 2.56 -22.91
CA ILE A 2 0.64 1.92 -22.11
C ILE A 2 1.28 1.26 -20.88
N LYS A 3 0.75 1.56 -19.71
CA LYS A 3 1.04 0.85 -18.46
C LYS A 3 -0.23 0.22 -17.93
N VAL A 4 -0.12 -1.01 -17.47
CA VAL A 4 -1.24 -1.79 -16.94
C VAL A 4 -0.92 -2.21 -15.52
N GLY A 5 -1.81 -1.87 -14.57
CA GLY A 5 -1.71 -2.32 -13.18
C GLY A 5 -2.73 -3.42 -12.89
N LEU A 6 -2.31 -4.46 -12.19
CA LEU A 6 -3.16 -5.53 -11.66
C LEU A 6 -3.01 -5.59 -10.14
N ASN A 7 -4.14 -5.54 -9.43
CA ASN A 7 -4.19 -5.76 -7.99
C ASN A 7 -5.03 -7.00 -7.66
N LEU A 8 -4.42 -7.94 -6.97
CA LEU A 8 -5.02 -9.18 -6.50
C LEU A 8 -5.41 -9.03 -5.01
N GLY A 9 -6.43 -8.20 -4.76
CA GLY A 9 -6.86 -7.86 -3.40
C GLY A 9 -7.75 -8.92 -2.73
N ASN A 10 -7.87 -8.84 -1.41
CA ASN A 10 -8.68 -9.78 -0.62
C ASN A 10 -10.21 -9.57 -0.75
N SER A 11 -10.65 -8.40 -1.22
CA SER A 11 -12.09 -8.08 -1.40
C SER A 11 -12.47 -7.79 -2.84
N LYS A 12 -11.48 -7.46 -3.66
CA LYS A 12 -11.67 -7.13 -5.07
C LYS A 12 -10.41 -7.43 -5.88
N LEU A 13 -10.60 -7.79 -7.13
CA LEU A 13 -9.58 -7.79 -8.16
C LEU A 13 -9.71 -6.48 -8.93
N SER A 14 -8.60 -5.81 -9.23
CA SER A 14 -8.63 -4.53 -9.93
C SER A 14 -7.63 -4.52 -11.07
N CYS A 15 -8.03 -3.93 -12.20
CA CYS A 15 -7.16 -3.69 -13.34
C CYS A 15 -7.28 -2.24 -13.78
N ILE A 16 -6.16 -1.59 -14.00
CA ILE A 16 -6.07 -0.24 -14.55
C ILE A 16 -5.24 -0.24 -15.83
N VAL A 17 -5.70 0.47 -16.84
CA VAL A 17 -4.96 0.70 -18.08
C VAL A 17 -4.77 2.19 -18.25
N THR A 18 -3.53 2.62 -18.43
CA THR A 18 -3.18 4.04 -18.58
C THR A 18 -2.33 4.27 -19.84
N ASP A 19 -2.53 5.43 -20.49
CA ASP A 19 -1.58 5.97 -21.45
C ASP A 19 -0.69 6.99 -20.73
N TYR A 20 0.52 6.55 -20.44
CA TYR A 20 1.53 7.32 -19.73
C TYR A 20 2.38 8.10 -20.74
N LYS A 21 2.28 9.40 -20.75
CA LYS A 21 3.08 10.28 -21.59
C LYS A 21 4.30 10.83 -20.83
N ASN A 22 4.06 11.30 -19.62
CA ASN A 22 5.08 11.69 -18.62
C ASN A 22 4.42 11.71 -17.23
N SER A 23 5.19 11.95 -16.17
CA SER A 23 4.72 11.95 -14.78
C SER A 23 3.56 12.92 -14.52
N ASP A 24 3.43 13.96 -15.28
CA ASP A 24 2.40 15.01 -15.11
C ASP A 24 1.25 14.88 -16.13
N ASN A 25 1.30 13.88 -17.03
CA ASN A 25 0.30 13.68 -18.08
C ASN A 25 0.00 12.18 -18.27
N ILE A 26 -0.87 11.67 -17.41
CA ILE A 26 -1.33 10.29 -17.43
C ILE A 26 -2.81 10.29 -17.76
N ASN A 27 -3.17 9.56 -18.81
CA ASN A 27 -4.55 9.38 -19.20
C ASN A 27 -5.03 7.97 -18.81
N ILE A 28 -6.06 7.88 -17.99
CA ILE A 28 -6.64 6.61 -17.60
C ILE A 28 -7.64 6.17 -18.67
N LEU A 29 -7.35 5.05 -19.30
CA LEU A 29 -8.16 4.46 -20.36
C LEU A 29 -9.24 3.53 -19.81
N SER A 30 -8.91 2.77 -18.76
CA SER A 30 -9.84 1.84 -18.10
C SER A 30 -9.47 1.66 -16.63
N VAL A 31 -10.48 1.57 -15.76
CA VAL A 31 -10.36 1.09 -14.37
C VAL A 31 -11.52 0.15 -14.10
N LEU A 32 -11.23 -1.10 -13.82
CA LEU A 32 -12.20 -2.13 -13.50
C LEU A 32 -11.94 -2.74 -12.13
N ASN A 33 -13.02 -3.02 -11.42
CA ASN A 33 -13.00 -3.71 -10.13
C ASN A 33 -14.03 -4.84 -10.13
N TYR A 34 -13.59 -6.05 -9.84
CA TYR A 34 -14.45 -7.20 -9.62
C TYR A 34 -14.46 -7.56 -8.15
N PRO A 35 -15.60 -7.56 -7.46
CA PRO A 35 -15.70 -8.12 -6.13
C PRO A 35 -15.23 -9.56 -6.14
N SER A 36 -14.31 -9.91 -5.26
CA SER A 36 -13.76 -11.27 -5.19
C SER A 36 -13.43 -11.63 -3.74
N ASN A 37 -13.61 -12.89 -3.40
CA ASN A 37 -13.25 -13.47 -2.10
C ASN A 37 -12.30 -14.66 -2.25
N LEU A 38 -11.64 -14.75 -3.40
CA LEU A 38 -10.77 -15.88 -3.77
C LEU A 38 -9.38 -15.79 -3.14
N ILE A 39 -9.06 -14.63 -2.55
CA ILE A 39 -7.82 -14.43 -1.81
C ILE A 39 -8.18 -14.08 -0.38
N LYS A 40 -7.63 -14.79 0.59
CA LYS A 40 -7.77 -14.51 2.03
C LYS A 40 -6.41 -14.53 2.70
N LYS A 41 -6.07 -13.43 3.37
CA LYS A 41 -4.77 -13.30 4.06
C LYS A 41 -3.60 -13.71 3.16
N ASN A 42 -3.61 -13.22 1.90
CA ASN A 42 -2.62 -13.53 0.85
C ASN A 42 -2.58 -15.00 0.38
N ILE A 43 -3.54 -15.83 0.76
CA ILE A 43 -3.67 -17.21 0.30
C ILE A 43 -4.76 -17.29 -0.76
N ILE A 44 -4.44 -17.87 -1.92
CA ILE A 44 -5.42 -18.16 -2.98
C ILE A 44 -6.23 -19.39 -2.58
N ILE A 45 -7.55 -19.23 -2.48
CA ILE A 45 -8.47 -20.29 -2.05
C ILE A 45 -8.79 -21.24 -3.20
N ASN A 46 -8.97 -20.69 -4.41
CA ASN A 46 -9.29 -21.45 -5.59
C ASN A 46 -8.58 -20.83 -6.81
N TYR A 47 -7.52 -21.48 -7.25
CA TYR A 47 -6.67 -20.98 -8.35
C TYR A 47 -7.42 -20.90 -9.68
N GLU A 48 -8.14 -21.97 -10.07
CA GLU A 48 -8.85 -22.04 -11.35
C GLU A 48 -9.92 -20.94 -11.48
N LYS A 49 -10.65 -20.71 -10.37
CA LYS A 49 -11.65 -19.63 -10.35
C LYS A 49 -10.97 -18.27 -10.42
N LEU A 50 -9.86 -18.07 -9.70
CA LEU A 50 -9.10 -16.82 -9.76
C LEU A 50 -8.58 -16.56 -11.17
N LEU A 51 -7.99 -17.58 -11.83
CA LEU A 51 -7.51 -17.49 -13.20
C LEU A 51 -8.62 -17.03 -14.16
N ASN A 52 -9.82 -17.61 -14.05
CA ASN A 52 -10.95 -17.24 -14.87
C ASN A 52 -11.45 -15.80 -14.59
N GLU A 53 -11.52 -15.39 -13.32
CA GLU A 53 -11.92 -14.02 -12.96
C GLU A 53 -10.91 -12.99 -13.47
N VAL A 54 -9.60 -13.25 -13.30
CA VAL A 54 -8.54 -12.34 -13.80
C VAL A 54 -8.53 -12.29 -15.33
N LYS A 55 -8.72 -13.45 -16.00
CA LYS A 55 -8.84 -13.49 -17.46
C LYS A 55 -9.98 -12.61 -17.95
N ASN A 56 -11.15 -12.71 -17.35
CA ASN A 56 -12.32 -11.89 -17.71
C ASN A 56 -12.04 -10.40 -17.45
N LEU A 57 -11.41 -10.07 -16.33
CA LEU A 57 -11.02 -8.71 -15.97
C LEU A 57 -10.07 -8.11 -17.01
N ILE A 58 -9.06 -8.85 -17.46
CA ILE A 58 -8.12 -8.41 -18.50
C ILE A 58 -8.86 -8.21 -19.84
N ILE A 59 -9.68 -9.17 -20.29
CA ILE A 59 -10.44 -9.07 -21.55
C ILE A 59 -11.35 -7.85 -21.55
N GLU A 60 -12.02 -7.57 -20.42
CA GLU A 60 -12.90 -6.41 -20.32
C GLU A 60 -12.11 -5.10 -20.28
N SER A 61 -10.94 -5.09 -19.61
CA SER A 61 -10.03 -3.94 -19.62
C SER A 61 -9.50 -3.65 -21.02
N GLU A 62 -9.17 -4.66 -21.82
CA GLU A 62 -8.78 -4.52 -23.23
C GLU A 62 -9.89 -3.89 -24.06
N LYS A 63 -11.15 -4.35 -23.88
CA LYS A 63 -12.31 -3.82 -24.58
C LYS A 63 -12.56 -2.35 -24.25
N GLN A 64 -12.49 -1.97 -22.95
CA GLN A 64 -12.72 -0.59 -22.53
C GLN A 64 -11.61 0.35 -22.97
N SER A 65 -10.36 -0.08 -22.86
CA SER A 65 -9.18 0.73 -23.22
C SER A 65 -8.89 0.73 -24.71
N GLN A 66 -9.51 -0.16 -25.49
CA GLN A 66 -9.20 -0.42 -26.91
C GLN A 66 -7.71 -0.74 -27.13
N THR A 67 -7.08 -1.37 -26.14
CA THR A 67 -5.64 -1.66 -26.14
C THR A 67 -5.41 -3.10 -25.75
N LYS A 68 -4.55 -3.81 -26.49
CA LYS A 68 -4.16 -5.17 -26.13
C LYS A 68 -3.17 -5.14 -24.96
N ILE A 69 -3.40 -5.98 -23.98
CA ILE A 69 -2.56 -6.11 -22.78
C ILE A 69 -1.61 -7.30 -22.98
N ASN A 70 -0.30 -7.02 -23.02
CA ASN A 70 0.74 -8.05 -23.13
C ASN A 70 1.62 -8.11 -21.88
N SER A 71 1.64 -7.04 -21.08
CA SER A 71 2.42 -6.96 -19.84
C SER A 71 1.68 -6.21 -18.77
N ILE A 72 2.01 -6.48 -17.51
CA ILE A 72 1.36 -5.95 -16.32
C ILE A 72 2.37 -5.60 -15.23
N ASN A 73 2.07 -4.55 -14.49
CA ASN A 73 2.61 -4.29 -13.17
C ASN A 73 1.70 -4.95 -12.13
N VAL A 74 2.24 -5.75 -11.23
CA VAL A 74 1.44 -6.44 -10.22
C VAL A 74 1.67 -5.83 -8.85
N ASN A 75 0.58 -5.43 -8.18
CA ASN A 75 0.60 -4.96 -6.81
C ASN A 75 0.76 -6.15 -5.85
N ILE A 76 1.78 -6.11 -4.99
CA ILE A 76 2.16 -7.20 -4.10
C ILE A 76 1.97 -6.79 -2.65
N SER A 77 1.17 -7.58 -1.93
CA SER A 77 1.13 -7.48 -0.47
C SER A 77 2.46 -7.96 0.12
N ILE A 78 3.01 -7.19 1.05
CA ILE A 78 4.31 -7.44 1.67
C ILE A 78 4.20 -7.95 3.11
N VAL A 79 3.12 -8.64 3.45
CA VAL A 79 2.99 -9.33 4.73
C VAL A 79 4.11 -10.37 4.86
N ASP A 80 4.72 -10.44 6.05
CA ASP A 80 5.89 -11.30 6.33
C ASP A 80 7.13 -10.99 5.49
N SER A 81 7.23 -9.78 4.93
CA SER A 81 8.44 -9.31 4.25
C SER A 81 9.55 -8.98 5.25
N LEU A 82 10.77 -8.92 4.74
CA LEU A 82 11.95 -8.56 5.52
C LEU A 82 12.55 -7.26 4.99
N SER A 83 12.50 -6.21 5.82
CA SER A 83 13.20 -4.95 5.59
C SER A 83 14.64 -5.04 6.09
N LYS A 84 15.62 -4.77 5.23
CA LYS A 84 17.04 -4.79 5.58
C LYS A 84 17.72 -3.50 5.17
N TYR A 85 18.62 -3.03 6.03
CA TYR A 85 19.52 -1.93 5.73
C TYR A 85 20.95 -2.45 5.73
N TYR A 86 21.71 -2.07 4.73
CA TYR A 86 23.13 -2.39 4.65
C TYR A 86 23.89 -1.25 4.00
N GLN A 87 25.21 -1.35 4.03
CA GLN A 87 26.10 -0.32 3.50
C GLN A 87 27.28 -0.96 2.79
N SER A 88 27.76 -0.30 1.77
CA SER A 88 29.05 -0.59 1.15
C SER A 88 29.91 0.66 1.14
N GLU A 89 31.23 0.50 1.14
CA GLU A 89 32.14 1.64 1.06
C GLU A 89 33.35 1.31 0.17
N ILE A 90 33.79 2.32 -0.57
CA ILE A 90 35.02 2.25 -1.35
C ILE A 90 35.88 3.49 -1.11
N PHE A 91 37.18 3.29 -1.19
CA PHE A 91 38.16 4.39 -1.18
C PHE A 91 38.47 4.81 -2.61
N ILE A 92 38.47 6.12 -2.87
CA ILE A 92 38.71 6.72 -4.19
C ILE A 92 39.86 7.75 -4.18
N SER A 93 40.44 8.01 -3.01
CA SER A 93 41.69 8.77 -2.85
C SER A 93 41.69 10.15 -3.49
N ASP A 94 40.71 10.98 -3.08
CA ASP A 94 40.50 12.37 -3.53
C ASP A 94 40.33 12.50 -5.05
N GLN A 95 39.61 11.55 -5.67
CA GLN A 95 39.24 11.59 -7.06
C GLN A 95 37.80 12.00 -7.24
N GLN A 96 37.48 12.41 -8.46
CA GLN A 96 36.10 12.65 -8.86
C GLN A 96 35.30 11.34 -8.90
N ILE A 97 34.13 11.33 -8.29
CA ILE A 97 33.22 10.18 -8.30
C ILE A 97 32.69 9.95 -9.71
N THR A 98 32.78 8.72 -10.17
CA THR A 98 32.34 8.28 -11.50
C THR A 98 31.37 7.11 -11.38
N ASP A 99 30.63 6.79 -12.46
CA ASP A 99 29.78 5.60 -12.57
C ASP A 99 30.53 4.30 -12.20
N LEU A 100 31.81 4.20 -12.56
CA LEU A 100 32.61 3.02 -12.25
C LEU A 100 32.81 2.84 -10.74
N HIS A 101 32.98 3.94 -10.01
CA HIS A 101 33.08 3.92 -8.56
C HIS A 101 31.76 3.46 -7.94
N LEU A 102 30.62 3.98 -8.39
CA LEU A 102 29.31 3.55 -7.89
C LEU A 102 29.04 2.06 -8.21
N LYS A 103 29.28 1.62 -9.42
CA LYS A 103 29.13 0.20 -9.80
C LYS A 103 29.99 -0.72 -8.95
N LYS A 104 31.24 -0.31 -8.66
CA LYS A 104 32.14 -1.08 -7.76
C LYS A 104 31.56 -1.19 -6.34
N ALA A 105 31.04 -0.09 -5.80
CA ALA A 105 30.43 -0.09 -4.48
C ALA A 105 29.13 -0.92 -4.44
N ILE A 106 28.30 -0.85 -5.49
CA ILE A 106 27.07 -1.64 -5.64
C ILE A 106 27.41 -3.14 -5.69
N ASN A 107 28.35 -3.54 -6.53
CA ASN A 107 28.75 -4.95 -6.65
C ASN A 107 29.31 -5.51 -5.32
N GLN A 108 29.99 -4.69 -4.53
CA GLN A 108 30.42 -5.12 -3.18
C GLN A 108 29.23 -5.36 -2.23
N SER A 109 28.10 -4.69 -2.47
CA SER A 109 26.89 -4.83 -1.64
C SER A 109 26.07 -6.08 -1.96
N GLU A 110 26.16 -6.63 -3.17
CA GLU A 110 25.41 -7.80 -3.61
C GLU A 110 25.72 -9.06 -2.81
N TYR A 111 26.93 -9.14 -2.21
CA TYR A 111 27.32 -10.25 -1.34
C TYR A 111 26.61 -10.29 0.03
N PHE A 112 25.86 -9.24 0.40
CA PHE A 112 25.20 -9.17 1.71
C PHE A 112 23.72 -9.54 1.62
N GLY A 113 23.40 -10.80 1.86
CA GLY A 113 22.04 -11.21 2.24
C GLY A 113 21.23 -12.02 1.23
N GLU A 114 21.86 -12.64 0.24
CA GLU A 114 21.18 -13.63 -0.60
C GLU A 114 20.84 -14.87 0.22
N ASN A 115 19.54 -15.02 0.48
CA ASN A 115 18.96 -16.29 0.85
C ASN A 115 18.23 -16.78 -0.42
N GLU A 116 18.57 -17.96 -0.94
CA GLU A 116 18.00 -18.54 -2.17
C GLU A 116 16.46 -18.56 -2.17
N ASN A 117 15.85 -18.54 -1.00
CA ASN A 117 14.40 -18.57 -0.83
C ASN A 117 13.72 -17.20 -0.95
N ASN A 118 14.46 -16.11 -0.93
CA ASN A 118 13.89 -14.75 -0.97
C ASN A 118 13.93 -14.15 -2.38
N TYR A 119 12.91 -13.38 -2.68
CA TYR A 119 12.84 -12.52 -3.87
C TYR A 119 13.01 -11.06 -3.43
N GLU A 120 13.83 -10.33 -4.15
CA GLU A 120 14.12 -8.93 -3.89
C GLU A 120 13.11 -8.05 -4.64
N LEU A 121 12.17 -7.47 -3.89
CA LEU A 121 11.17 -6.55 -4.44
C LEU A 121 11.76 -5.15 -4.65
N ILE A 122 12.55 -4.68 -3.67
CA ILE A 122 13.21 -3.37 -3.68
C ILE A 122 14.67 -3.57 -3.28
N ASN A 123 15.56 -2.85 -3.95
CA ASN A 123 16.97 -2.73 -3.61
C ASN A 123 17.47 -1.36 -4.07
N ASP A 124 17.26 -0.35 -3.25
CA ASP A 124 17.52 1.05 -3.61
C ASP A 124 18.60 1.67 -2.75
N ILE A 125 19.41 2.55 -3.34
CA ILE A 125 20.31 3.42 -2.61
C ILE A 125 19.50 4.57 -2.02
N ILE A 126 19.48 4.67 -0.70
CA ILE A 126 18.71 5.68 0.04
C ILE A 126 19.52 6.91 0.43
N ALA A 127 20.86 6.78 0.50
CA ALA A 127 21.76 7.89 0.78
C ALA A 127 23.19 7.55 0.38
N TYR A 128 24.00 8.59 0.22
CA TYR A 128 25.44 8.53 0.02
C TYR A 128 26.14 9.31 1.13
N ASP A 129 27.29 8.83 1.59
CA ASP A 129 28.17 9.53 2.53
C ASP A 129 29.52 9.80 1.85
N LEU A 130 29.82 11.07 1.64
CA LEU A 130 31.07 11.57 1.06
C LEU A 130 31.91 12.16 2.19
N ASP A 131 32.93 11.44 2.65
CA ASP A 131 33.84 11.88 3.72
C ASP A 131 33.09 12.39 4.98
N LYS A 132 32.04 11.68 5.43
CA LYS A 132 31.13 12.00 6.55
C LYS A 132 30.05 13.05 6.25
N LYS A 133 29.88 13.43 4.99
CA LYS A 133 28.77 14.29 4.56
C LYS A 133 27.70 13.47 3.83
N ILE A 134 26.53 13.36 4.44
CA ILE A 134 25.40 12.62 3.86
C ILE A 134 24.70 13.48 2.82
N ILE A 135 24.48 12.91 1.64
CA ILE A 135 23.67 13.48 0.54
C ILE A 135 22.67 12.44 0.03
N HIS A 136 21.58 12.91 -0.55
CA HIS A 136 20.50 12.07 -1.12
C HIS A 136 20.35 12.23 -2.63
N THR A 137 21.18 13.06 -3.25
CA THR A 137 21.27 13.27 -4.70
C THR A 137 22.43 12.48 -5.27
N ASP A 138 22.44 12.32 -6.60
CA ASP A 138 23.52 11.66 -7.32
C ASP A 138 24.88 12.26 -6.95
N PRO A 139 25.85 11.44 -6.47
CA PRO A 139 27.16 11.90 -6.05
C PRO A 139 28.15 12.11 -7.22
N ILE A 140 27.81 11.68 -8.45
CA ILE A 140 28.72 11.74 -9.60
C ILE A 140 29.19 13.18 -9.82
N GLY A 141 30.49 13.33 -10.10
CA GLY A 141 31.11 14.64 -10.30
C GLY A 141 31.65 15.31 -9.03
N ASN A 142 31.24 14.87 -7.82
CA ASN A 142 31.82 15.35 -6.58
C ASN A 142 33.21 14.70 -6.33
N TYR A 143 34.03 15.34 -5.54
CA TYR A 143 35.31 14.81 -5.07
C TYR A 143 35.18 14.25 -3.67
N ALA A 144 35.79 13.10 -3.40
CA ALA A 144 35.85 12.51 -2.07
C ALA A 144 37.06 11.56 -1.95
N ASN A 145 37.52 11.32 -0.70
CA ASN A 145 38.45 10.26 -0.42
C ASN A 145 37.77 8.90 -0.30
N LYS A 146 36.58 8.93 0.23
CA LYS A 146 35.76 7.74 0.45
C LYS A 146 34.29 8.01 0.15
N ILE A 147 33.63 7.07 -0.52
CA ILE A 147 32.20 7.05 -0.69
C ILE A 147 31.60 5.83 0.02
N LYS A 148 30.54 6.05 0.79
CA LYS A 148 29.74 5.00 1.39
C LYS A 148 28.30 5.10 0.86
N LEU A 149 27.74 3.99 0.45
CA LEU A 149 26.36 3.85 -0.03
C LEU A 149 25.52 3.20 1.06
N TYR A 150 24.37 3.76 1.33
CA TYR A 150 23.36 3.17 2.22
C TYR A 150 22.22 2.63 1.38
N PHE A 151 21.87 1.38 1.61
CA PHE A 151 20.84 0.66 0.85
C PHE A 151 19.67 0.29 1.74
N TYR A 152 18.49 0.30 1.16
CA TYR A 152 17.30 -0.34 1.67
C TYR A 152 16.91 -1.51 0.77
N LYS A 153 16.71 -2.69 1.37
CA LYS A 153 16.30 -3.89 0.67
C LYS A 153 15.01 -4.43 1.28
N LEU A 154 14.02 -4.68 0.43
CA LEU A 154 12.76 -5.32 0.81
C LEU A 154 12.70 -6.70 0.16
N LEU A 155 12.63 -7.74 0.99
CA LEU A 155 12.66 -9.13 0.58
C LEU A 155 11.34 -9.81 0.92
N ILE A 156 10.88 -10.70 0.04
CA ILE A 156 9.72 -11.56 0.26
C ILE A 156 10.05 -13.01 -0.08
N ASP A 157 9.45 -13.96 0.62
CA ASP A 157 9.63 -15.38 0.32
C ASP A 157 9.07 -15.71 -1.09
N LYS A 158 9.89 -16.34 -1.95
CA LYS A 158 9.54 -16.71 -3.33
C LYS A 158 8.27 -17.55 -3.43
N LYS A 159 7.93 -18.32 -2.38
CA LYS A 159 6.71 -19.15 -2.37
C LYS A 159 5.44 -18.32 -2.54
N TYR A 160 5.41 -17.07 -2.00
CA TYR A 160 4.24 -16.19 -2.14
C TYR A 160 4.05 -15.70 -3.58
N LEU A 161 5.14 -15.59 -4.33
CA LEU A 161 5.10 -15.10 -5.71
C LEU A 161 4.80 -16.21 -6.74
N LYS A 162 5.02 -17.49 -6.38
CA LYS A 162 4.88 -18.62 -7.29
C LYS A 162 3.51 -18.64 -7.99
N ASN A 163 2.44 -18.44 -7.25
CA ASN A 163 1.09 -18.44 -7.83
C ASN A 163 0.85 -17.22 -8.75
N ILE A 164 1.51 -16.10 -8.50
CA ILE A 164 1.41 -14.89 -9.31
C ILE A 164 2.13 -15.08 -10.63
N PHE A 165 3.33 -15.69 -10.60
CA PHE A 165 4.06 -16.05 -11.83
C PHE A 165 3.28 -17.07 -12.66
N ASN A 166 2.76 -18.14 -12.03
CA ASN A 166 1.94 -19.13 -12.71
C ASN A 166 0.69 -18.47 -13.37
N LEU A 167 0.03 -17.55 -12.65
CA LEU A 167 -1.13 -16.84 -13.19
C LEU A 167 -0.77 -16.01 -14.43
N ALA A 168 0.37 -15.33 -14.42
CA ALA A 168 0.84 -14.55 -15.56
C ALA A 168 1.18 -15.46 -16.74
N ASP A 169 1.86 -16.59 -16.50
CA ASP A 169 2.23 -17.58 -17.51
C ASP A 169 0.99 -18.20 -18.15
N ASP A 170 -0.01 -18.61 -17.35
CA ASP A 170 -1.27 -19.20 -17.84
C ASP A 170 -2.08 -18.18 -18.69
N LEU A 171 -1.98 -16.91 -18.36
CA LEU A 171 -2.61 -15.81 -19.10
C LEU A 171 -1.75 -15.30 -20.27
N LYS A 172 -0.52 -15.79 -20.40
CA LYS A 172 0.48 -15.32 -21.39
C LYS A 172 0.78 -13.84 -21.29
N LEU A 173 0.89 -13.35 -20.06
CA LEU A 173 1.22 -11.96 -19.73
C LEU A 173 2.65 -11.89 -19.18
N ASN A 174 3.40 -10.87 -19.60
CA ASN A 174 4.68 -10.56 -18.97
C ASN A 174 4.44 -9.73 -17.69
N ILE A 175 5.21 -10.00 -16.66
CA ILE A 175 5.24 -9.15 -15.47
C ILE A 175 6.39 -8.15 -15.66
N ASP A 176 6.05 -6.86 -15.82
CA ASP A 176 7.05 -5.80 -15.92
C ASP A 176 7.65 -5.49 -14.56
N ASN A 177 6.80 -5.34 -13.54
CA ASN A 177 7.23 -5.05 -12.17
C ASN A 177 6.31 -5.72 -11.15
N LEU A 178 6.92 -6.14 -10.03
CA LEU A 178 6.24 -6.48 -8.78
C LEU A 178 6.39 -5.31 -7.82
N ILE A 179 5.30 -4.65 -7.48
CA ILE A 179 5.33 -3.38 -6.73
C ILE A 179 4.76 -3.60 -5.32
N PRO A 180 5.52 -3.27 -4.26
CA PRO A 180 4.98 -3.31 -2.90
C PRO A 180 3.72 -2.45 -2.76
N SER A 181 2.65 -3.03 -2.24
CA SER A 181 1.36 -2.35 -2.05
C SER A 181 1.49 -0.99 -1.32
N PRO A 182 2.24 -0.85 -0.21
CA PRO A 182 2.40 0.43 0.44
C PRO A 182 3.14 1.47 -0.42
N LEU A 183 4.12 1.04 -1.24
CA LEU A 183 4.79 1.94 -2.18
C LEU A 183 3.82 2.43 -3.24
N SER A 184 3.01 1.54 -3.80
CA SER A 184 1.99 1.87 -4.78
C SER A 184 1.04 2.95 -4.24
N SER A 185 0.48 2.74 -3.05
CA SER A 185 -0.41 3.71 -2.40
C SER A 185 0.27 5.06 -2.14
N ALA A 186 1.55 5.05 -1.73
CA ALA A 186 2.33 6.27 -1.53
C ALA A 186 2.59 7.02 -2.84
N LEU A 187 2.89 6.32 -3.93
CA LEU A 187 3.15 6.93 -5.24
C LEU A 187 1.95 7.72 -5.76
N SER A 188 0.74 7.23 -5.56
CA SER A 188 -0.50 7.86 -6.04
C SER A 188 -1.03 8.97 -5.15
N THR A 189 -0.67 9.01 -3.85
CA THR A 189 -1.30 9.90 -2.87
C THR A 189 -0.39 11.00 -2.34
N LEU A 190 0.93 10.81 -2.38
CA LEU A 190 1.88 11.77 -1.84
C LEU A 190 2.29 12.80 -2.87
N SER A 191 2.23 14.07 -2.50
CA SER A 191 2.77 15.18 -3.28
C SER A 191 4.31 15.12 -3.39
N LYS A 192 4.89 15.90 -4.30
CA LYS A 192 6.35 16.01 -4.46
C LYS A 192 7.01 16.49 -3.16
N ASP A 193 6.42 17.46 -2.48
CA ASP A 193 6.94 17.99 -1.22
C ASP A 193 6.87 16.96 -0.09
N GLU A 194 5.76 16.23 0.03
CA GLU A 194 5.61 15.17 1.02
C GLU A 194 6.62 14.04 0.82
N LYS A 195 6.91 13.66 -0.41
CA LYS A 195 7.96 12.68 -0.74
C LYS A 195 9.37 13.19 -0.40
N SER A 196 9.61 14.48 -0.60
CA SER A 196 10.91 15.10 -0.32
C SER A 196 11.13 15.30 1.18
N LEU A 197 10.15 15.85 1.90
CA LEU A 197 10.27 16.21 3.31
C LEU A 197 10.18 15.02 4.27
N GLY A 198 9.63 13.91 3.81
CA GLY A 198 9.40 12.71 4.61
C GLY A 198 7.95 12.56 5.04
N THR A 199 7.35 11.42 4.70
CA THR A 199 5.95 11.11 5.02
C THR A 199 5.78 9.63 5.29
N ILE A 200 4.97 9.32 6.31
CA ILE A 200 4.46 7.98 6.58
C ILE A 200 3.12 7.86 5.83
N CYS A 201 3.06 6.97 4.85
CA CYS A 201 1.81 6.63 4.15
C CYS A 201 1.26 5.32 4.71
N ILE A 202 0.02 5.33 5.17
CA ILE A 202 -0.68 4.18 5.75
C ILE A 202 -1.86 3.85 4.83
N ASP A 203 -1.89 2.65 4.29
CA ASP A 203 -3.02 2.14 3.51
C ASP A 203 -3.86 1.19 4.39
N LEU A 204 -5.05 1.64 4.76
CA LEU A 204 -6.04 0.86 5.50
C LEU A 204 -6.91 0.08 4.51
N GLY A 205 -6.45 -1.09 4.12
CA GLY A 205 -7.15 -1.97 3.21
C GLY A 205 -8.27 -2.79 3.87
N HIS A 206 -8.82 -3.75 3.11
CA HIS A 206 -9.89 -4.63 3.59
C HIS A 206 -9.37 -5.62 4.64
N SER A 207 -8.37 -6.42 4.32
CA SER A 207 -7.82 -7.47 5.21
C SER A 207 -6.40 -7.18 5.68
N THR A 208 -5.76 -6.17 5.12
CA THR A 208 -4.39 -5.77 5.44
C THR A 208 -4.32 -4.28 5.65
N THR A 209 -3.43 -3.86 6.53
CA THR A 209 -2.98 -2.48 6.64
C THR A 209 -1.50 -2.46 6.32
N SER A 210 -1.09 -1.55 5.45
CA SER A 210 0.29 -1.44 5.04
C SER A 210 0.85 -0.04 5.25
N THR A 211 2.16 0.04 5.44
CA THR A 211 2.87 1.28 5.75
C THR A 211 4.05 1.45 4.81
N ALA A 212 4.17 2.62 4.22
CA ALA A 212 5.36 3.08 3.50
C ALA A 212 5.94 4.31 4.17
N ILE A 213 7.26 4.41 4.24
CA ILE A 213 7.94 5.66 4.59
C ILE A 213 8.73 6.11 3.37
N ILE A 214 8.41 7.30 2.88
CA ILE A 214 9.13 7.98 1.82
C ILE A 214 9.85 9.17 2.42
N GLU A 215 11.13 9.33 2.16
CA GLU A 215 11.95 10.45 2.60
C GLU A 215 13.00 10.76 1.52
N ASN A 216 13.22 12.05 1.22
CA ASN A 216 14.11 12.48 0.13
C ASN A 216 13.80 11.80 -1.22
N ASN A 217 12.52 11.61 -1.54
CA ASN A 217 12.01 10.91 -2.71
C ASN A 217 12.41 9.42 -2.80
N LYS A 218 12.89 8.82 -1.72
CA LYS A 218 13.29 7.40 -1.67
C LYS A 218 12.34 6.62 -0.76
N PHE A 219 12.01 5.39 -1.16
CA PHE A 219 11.30 4.44 -0.32
C PHE A 219 12.26 3.83 0.69
N ILE A 220 12.13 4.22 1.94
CA ILE A 220 13.08 3.87 2.98
C ILE A 220 12.59 2.81 3.95
N PHE A 221 11.29 2.50 3.94
CA PHE A 221 10.70 1.44 4.76
C PHE A 221 9.33 1.04 4.22
N GLY A 222 9.01 -0.24 4.29
CA GLY A 222 7.68 -0.78 4.04
C GLY A 222 7.39 -2.01 4.88
N ASP A 223 6.14 -2.11 5.34
CA ASP A 223 5.62 -3.28 6.06
C ASP A 223 4.12 -3.43 5.86
N SER A 224 3.57 -4.62 6.16
CA SER A 224 2.14 -4.90 6.06
C SER A 224 1.69 -5.87 7.14
N PHE A 225 0.49 -5.63 7.68
CA PHE A 225 -0.11 -6.40 8.75
C PHE A 225 -1.43 -7.04 8.30
N LEU A 226 -1.72 -8.26 8.76
CA LEU A 226 -2.99 -8.97 8.50
C LEU A 226 -4.13 -8.43 9.38
N VAL A 227 -4.27 -7.12 9.46
CA VAL A 227 -5.36 -6.41 10.10
C VAL A 227 -5.87 -5.34 9.14
N GLY A 228 -7.19 -5.21 9.00
CA GLY A 228 -7.81 -4.26 8.08
C GLY A 228 -9.27 -4.00 8.42
N SER A 229 -9.97 -3.28 7.55
CA SER A 229 -11.36 -2.86 7.80
C SER A 229 -12.35 -4.03 7.96
N SER A 230 -12.04 -5.21 7.43
CA SER A 230 -12.82 -6.43 7.66
C SER A 230 -12.80 -6.91 9.12
N ASN A 231 -11.74 -6.61 9.88
CA ASN A 231 -11.71 -6.90 11.30
C ASN A 231 -12.78 -6.09 12.04
N VAL A 232 -12.92 -4.79 11.70
CA VAL A 232 -13.99 -3.94 12.24
C VAL A 232 -15.37 -4.53 11.90
N THR A 233 -15.59 -4.96 10.66
CA THR A 233 -16.84 -5.58 10.23
C THR A 233 -17.15 -6.85 11.03
N ASN A 234 -16.13 -7.70 11.25
CA ASN A 234 -16.27 -8.91 12.06
C ASN A 234 -16.61 -8.59 13.52
N ASP A 235 -15.98 -7.57 14.10
CA ASP A 235 -16.23 -7.16 15.49
C ASP A 235 -17.65 -6.61 15.65
N ILE A 236 -18.14 -5.80 14.69
CA ILE A 236 -19.53 -5.33 14.69
C ILE A 236 -20.49 -6.54 14.56
N ALA A 237 -20.25 -7.44 13.59
CA ALA A 237 -21.11 -8.60 13.38
C ALA A 237 -21.28 -9.45 14.65
N ARG A 238 -20.18 -9.65 15.38
CA ARG A 238 -20.17 -10.38 16.67
C ARG A 238 -20.81 -9.58 17.80
N GLY A 239 -20.45 -8.29 17.91
CA GLY A 239 -20.89 -7.43 19.01
C GLY A 239 -22.39 -7.18 19.02
N VAL A 240 -23.02 -7.08 17.84
CA VAL A 240 -24.47 -6.85 17.72
C VAL A 240 -25.23 -8.04 17.14
N SER A 241 -24.59 -9.22 17.04
CA SER A 241 -25.20 -10.49 16.58
C SER A 241 -25.91 -10.39 15.23
N THR A 242 -25.28 -9.76 14.24
CA THR A 242 -25.83 -9.58 12.89
C THR A 242 -24.97 -10.25 11.80
N THR A 243 -25.43 -10.26 10.56
CA THR A 243 -24.67 -10.81 9.44
C THR A 243 -23.49 -9.93 9.05
N LEU A 244 -22.44 -10.50 8.41
CA LEU A 244 -21.30 -9.73 7.93
C LEU A 244 -21.70 -8.63 6.94
N SER A 245 -22.69 -8.90 6.10
CA SER A 245 -23.20 -7.94 5.12
C SER A 245 -23.88 -6.76 5.81
N SER A 246 -24.69 -7.03 6.84
CA SER A 246 -25.33 -5.98 7.65
C SER A 246 -24.29 -5.20 8.46
N ALA A 247 -23.30 -5.87 9.05
CA ALA A 247 -22.21 -5.23 9.78
C ALA A 247 -21.38 -4.30 8.87
N GLU A 248 -21.09 -4.71 7.62
CA GLU A 248 -20.39 -3.86 6.65
C GLU A 248 -21.23 -2.60 6.31
N ARG A 249 -22.54 -2.77 6.15
CA ARG A 249 -23.46 -1.65 5.94
C ARG A 249 -23.49 -0.71 7.15
N LEU A 250 -23.56 -1.26 8.38
CA LEU A 250 -23.53 -0.48 9.62
C LEU A 250 -22.24 0.33 9.74
N LYS A 251 -21.09 -0.30 9.51
CA LYS A 251 -19.78 0.36 9.50
C LYS A 251 -19.75 1.53 8.53
N THR A 252 -20.25 1.31 7.29
CA THR A 252 -20.17 2.29 6.20
C THR A 252 -21.10 3.48 6.40
N LEU A 253 -22.32 3.24 6.93
CA LEU A 253 -23.35 4.28 7.05
C LEU A 253 -23.35 5.02 8.39
N TYR A 254 -22.97 4.34 9.47
CA TYR A 254 -23.10 4.84 10.83
C TYR A 254 -21.81 4.85 11.64
N GLY A 255 -20.74 4.20 11.11
CA GLY A 255 -19.49 4.04 11.85
C GLY A 255 -18.73 5.34 12.01
N SER A 256 -18.34 5.65 13.24
CA SER A 256 -17.46 6.76 13.60
C SER A 256 -16.52 6.35 14.73
N ILE A 257 -15.31 6.93 14.75
CA ILE A 257 -14.37 6.78 15.87
C ILE A 257 -14.63 7.87 16.92
N ILE A 258 -15.19 8.98 16.47
CA ILE A 258 -15.57 10.11 17.34
C ILE A 258 -17.00 9.87 17.81
N SER A 259 -17.20 9.90 19.13
CA SER A 259 -18.53 9.79 19.73
C SER A 259 -19.16 11.17 19.89
N SER A 260 -20.45 11.26 19.58
CA SER A 260 -21.28 12.44 19.83
C SER A 260 -22.36 12.11 20.85
N PRO A 261 -22.81 13.05 21.69
CA PRO A 261 -23.96 12.83 22.58
C PRO A 261 -25.25 12.43 21.85
N SER A 262 -25.42 12.83 20.59
CA SER A 262 -26.55 12.43 19.75
C SER A 262 -26.56 10.96 19.38
N ASP A 263 -25.40 10.28 19.38
CA ASP A 263 -25.27 8.87 18.99
C ASP A 263 -26.05 7.93 19.95
N GLU A 264 -26.26 8.35 21.19
CA GLU A 264 -27.06 7.60 22.16
C GLU A 264 -28.56 7.57 21.84
N HIS A 265 -29.02 8.56 21.09
CA HIS A 265 -30.43 8.71 20.71
C HIS A 265 -30.72 8.26 19.28
N GLU A 266 -29.70 8.03 18.47
CA GLU A 266 -29.84 7.53 17.11
C GLU A 266 -30.04 6.01 17.12
N ILE A 267 -31.30 5.56 16.95
CA ILE A 267 -31.70 4.14 16.95
C ILE A 267 -31.61 3.59 15.55
N ILE A 268 -30.92 2.46 15.39
CA ILE A 268 -30.70 1.76 14.12
C ILE A 268 -31.32 0.37 14.23
N GLU A 269 -32.15 0.02 13.27
CA GLU A 269 -32.72 -1.32 13.14
C GLU A 269 -31.81 -2.24 12.34
N ILE A 270 -31.49 -3.41 12.90
CA ILE A 270 -30.60 -4.39 12.29
C ILE A 270 -31.24 -5.77 12.26
N PRO A 271 -31.06 -6.55 11.17
CA PRO A 271 -31.54 -7.92 11.10
C PRO A 271 -30.75 -8.84 12.03
N PHE A 272 -31.43 -9.75 12.67
CA PHE A 272 -30.82 -10.74 13.57
C PHE A 272 -30.20 -11.91 12.78
N ILE A 273 -29.08 -12.48 13.25
CA ILE A 273 -28.37 -13.58 12.56
C ILE A 273 -29.13 -14.91 12.54
N SER A 274 -30.13 -15.10 13.41
CA SER A 274 -30.76 -16.39 13.68
C SER A 274 -31.74 -16.90 12.60
N GLY A 275 -31.73 -16.36 11.39
CA GLY A 275 -32.41 -16.97 10.23
C GLY A 275 -33.93 -17.07 10.28
N GLU A 276 -34.59 -16.63 11.34
CA GLU A 276 -36.04 -16.39 11.32
C GLU A 276 -36.27 -15.09 10.59
N ASN A 277 -36.80 -15.18 9.38
CA ASN A 277 -37.23 -14.03 8.60
C ASN A 277 -38.08 -13.13 9.50
N ASP A 278 -37.73 -11.82 9.56
CA ASP A 278 -38.45 -10.74 10.23
C ASP A 278 -38.13 -10.43 11.69
N LYS A 279 -37.04 -10.95 12.29
CA LYS A 279 -36.62 -10.43 13.59
C LYS A 279 -35.54 -9.35 13.42
N PHE A 280 -35.90 -8.12 13.76
CA PHE A 280 -34.98 -6.99 13.87
C PHE A 280 -34.70 -6.71 15.34
N THR A 281 -33.49 -6.26 15.64
CA THR A 281 -33.15 -5.68 16.93
C THR A 281 -32.79 -4.22 16.74
N GLN A 282 -32.96 -3.43 17.79
CA GLN A 282 -32.61 -2.01 17.79
C GLN A 282 -31.33 -1.81 18.58
N ILE A 283 -30.41 -1.05 18.03
CA ILE A 283 -29.18 -0.65 18.68
C ILE A 283 -28.97 0.86 18.53
N ASN A 284 -28.22 1.47 19.44
CA ASN A 284 -27.85 2.86 19.31
C ASN A 284 -26.55 2.98 18.46
N ARG A 285 -26.40 4.09 17.74
CA ARG A 285 -25.17 4.38 17.00
C ARG A 285 -23.94 4.34 17.92
N SER A 286 -24.06 4.80 19.16
CA SER A 286 -23.01 4.74 20.19
C SER A 286 -22.48 3.32 20.43
N THR A 287 -23.34 2.29 20.31
CA THR A 287 -22.93 0.87 20.43
C THR A 287 -21.99 0.49 19.29
N ILE A 288 -22.29 0.90 18.03
CA ILE A 288 -21.43 0.63 16.87
C ILE A 288 -20.07 1.32 17.06
N ASN A 289 -20.08 2.60 17.46
CA ASN A 289 -18.88 3.40 17.64
C ASN A 289 -17.97 2.83 18.75
N SER A 290 -18.58 2.30 19.85
CA SER A 290 -17.84 1.66 20.95
C SER A 290 -17.13 0.37 20.53
N ILE A 291 -17.61 -0.32 19.49
CA ILE A 291 -16.99 -1.52 18.91
C ILE A 291 -15.86 -1.11 17.93
N ILE A 292 -16.10 -0.09 17.10
CA ILE A 292 -15.16 0.35 16.06
C ILE A 292 -13.88 0.94 16.67
N LYS A 293 -14.03 1.84 17.62
CA LYS A 293 -12.93 2.64 18.17
C LYS A 293 -11.76 1.80 18.68
N PRO A 294 -11.93 0.78 19.56
CA PRO A 294 -10.82 -0.03 20.05
C PRO A 294 -10.08 -0.78 18.94
N ARG A 295 -10.78 -1.22 17.89
CA ARG A 295 -10.17 -1.92 16.77
C ARG A 295 -9.28 -1.01 15.92
N ILE A 296 -9.71 0.20 15.68
CA ILE A 296 -8.91 1.18 14.94
C ILE A 296 -7.72 1.63 15.79
N GLU A 297 -7.92 1.84 17.08
CA GLU A 297 -6.85 2.16 18.04
C GLU A 297 -5.75 1.10 17.99
N GLU A 298 -6.11 -0.17 18.18
CA GLU A 298 -5.18 -1.29 18.07
C GLU A 298 -4.44 -1.31 16.72
N THR A 299 -5.15 -1.07 15.63
CA THR A 299 -4.55 -1.06 14.29
C THR A 299 -3.50 0.04 14.15
N LEU A 300 -3.79 1.26 14.58
CA LEU A 300 -2.87 2.38 14.49
C LEU A 300 -1.69 2.23 15.48
N GLU A 301 -1.93 1.66 16.67
CA GLU A 301 -0.89 1.36 17.63
C GLU A 301 0.10 0.29 17.13
N ILE A 302 -0.37 -0.76 16.47
CA ILE A 302 0.49 -1.78 15.83
C ILE A 302 1.45 -1.11 14.86
N ILE A 303 0.95 -0.22 14.00
CA ILE A 303 1.77 0.53 13.04
C ILE A 303 2.80 1.39 13.78
N TRP A 304 2.37 2.13 14.79
CA TRP A 304 3.27 3.02 15.55
C TRP A 304 4.35 2.26 16.31
N GLN A 305 4.01 1.11 16.89
CA GLN A 305 4.98 0.23 17.55
C GLN A 305 5.99 -0.34 16.56
N ASN A 306 5.55 -0.75 15.36
CA ASN A 306 6.44 -1.23 14.32
C ASN A 306 7.44 -0.15 13.86
N ILE A 307 6.98 1.08 13.64
CA ILE A 307 7.83 2.24 13.32
C ILE A 307 8.86 2.48 14.43
N LYS A 308 8.47 2.35 15.70
CA LYS A 308 9.37 2.49 16.85
C LYS A 308 10.41 1.38 16.91
N GLN A 309 10.01 0.12 16.70
CA GLN A 309 10.91 -1.04 16.72
C GLN A 309 11.99 -0.95 15.64
N ASN A 310 11.68 -0.36 14.51
CA ASN A 310 12.63 -0.11 13.42
C ASN A 310 13.43 1.18 13.61
N ASN A 311 13.35 1.85 14.77
CA ASN A 311 14.04 3.11 15.08
C ASN A 311 13.72 4.28 14.13
N LEU A 312 12.61 4.21 13.42
CA LEU A 312 12.20 5.22 12.43
C LEU A 312 11.47 6.42 13.07
N HIS A 313 10.99 6.27 14.32
CA HIS A 313 10.35 7.33 15.10
C HIS A 313 11.29 8.51 15.44
N ASN A 314 12.62 8.25 15.45
CA ASN A 314 13.63 9.29 15.66
C ASN A 314 13.86 10.18 14.43
N LYS A 315 13.36 9.77 13.27
CA LYS A 315 13.36 10.61 12.08
C LYS A 315 12.37 11.76 12.28
N LYS A 316 12.73 12.94 11.77
CA LYS A 316 11.90 14.15 11.90
C LYS A 316 10.67 14.13 10.96
N ILE A 317 10.11 12.94 10.71
CA ILE A 317 8.93 12.78 9.86
C ILE A 317 7.70 13.20 10.67
N LYS A 318 7.06 14.29 10.25
CA LYS A 318 5.88 14.86 10.93
C LYS A 318 4.60 14.77 10.10
N ASN A 319 4.65 14.18 8.92
CA ASN A 319 3.51 14.04 8.04
C ASN A 319 3.07 12.58 7.98
N VAL A 320 1.79 12.34 8.16
CA VAL A 320 1.15 11.04 8.02
C VAL A 320 0.01 11.18 7.02
N VAL A 321 -0.03 10.33 6.03
CA VAL A 321 -1.11 10.26 5.05
C VAL A 321 -1.78 8.90 5.18
N ILE A 322 -3.08 8.89 5.46
CA ILE A 322 -3.87 7.66 5.58
C ILE A 322 -4.73 7.52 4.34
N THR A 323 -4.65 6.38 3.68
CA THR A 323 -5.41 6.06 2.46
C THR A 323 -6.03 4.67 2.53
N GLY A 324 -6.55 4.15 1.43
CA GLY A 324 -7.26 2.88 1.39
C GLY A 324 -8.74 3.01 1.79
N GLY A 325 -9.53 1.97 1.54
CA GLY A 325 -10.97 1.99 1.80
C GLY A 325 -11.34 2.24 3.26
N GLY A 326 -10.52 1.75 4.20
CA GLY A 326 -10.72 1.92 5.64
C GLY A 326 -10.48 3.35 6.14
N SER A 327 -9.77 4.17 5.38
CA SER A 327 -9.51 5.58 5.73
C SER A 327 -10.74 6.49 5.62
N GLN A 328 -11.84 5.98 5.05
CA GLN A 328 -13.09 6.73 4.90
C GLN A 328 -13.94 6.69 6.17
N LEU A 329 -13.51 6.00 7.22
CA LEU A 329 -14.20 5.97 8.49
C LEU A 329 -14.16 7.34 9.16
N GLU A 330 -15.32 7.83 9.58
CA GLU A 330 -15.47 9.15 10.22
C GLU A 330 -14.59 9.26 11.47
N GLY A 331 -13.82 10.36 11.56
CA GLY A 331 -12.98 10.67 12.72
C GLY A 331 -11.60 10.00 12.74
N ILE A 332 -11.23 9.24 11.70
CA ILE A 332 -9.94 8.53 11.68
C ILE A 332 -8.76 9.51 11.63
N GLU A 333 -8.91 10.61 10.92
CA GLU A 333 -7.87 11.63 10.77
C GLU A 333 -7.51 12.28 12.11
N GLU A 334 -8.52 12.71 12.84
CA GLU A 334 -8.37 13.36 14.16
C GLU A 334 -7.77 12.37 15.17
N TYR A 335 -8.25 11.13 15.14
CA TYR A 335 -7.77 10.11 16.07
C TYR A 335 -6.32 9.72 15.79
N ALA A 336 -5.95 9.58 14.53
CA ALA A 336 -4.58 9.30 14.13
C ALA A 336 -3.61 10.43 14.49
N ARG A 337 -4.05 11.71 14.44
CA ARG A 337 -3.24 12.85 14.93
C ARG A 337 -2.85 12.69 16.40
N MET A 338 -3.75 12.16 17.21
CA MET A 338 -3.47 11.92 18.65
C MET A 338 -2.43 10.82 18.84
N ILE A 339 -2.54 9.70 18.10
CA ILE A 339 -1.62 8.56 18.23
C ILE A 339 -0.23 8.89 17.72
N PHE A 340 -0.13 9.46 16.51
CA PHE A 340 1.16 9.74 15.87
C PHE A 340 1.80 11.06 16.33
N SER A 341 1.06 11.94 17.01
CA SER A 341 1.50 13.33 17.37
C SER A 341 2.06 14.07 16.15
N SER A 342 1.40 13.93 15.00
CA SER A 342 1.85 14.36 13.69
C SER A 342 0.71 15.02 12.90
N ASN A 343 1.06 15.73 11.83
CA ASN A 343 0.07 16.21 10.87
C ASN A 343 -0.48 15.00 10.10
N VAL A 344 -1.78 14.80 10.16
CA VAL A 344 -2.46 13.70 9.45
C VAL A 344 -3.42 14.28 8.42
N ARG A 345 -3.49 13.68 7.26
CA ARG A 345 -4.54 13.91 6.26
C ARG A 345 -4.99 12.60 5.61
N ILE A 346 -6.19 12.61 5.05
CA ILE A 346 -6.64 11.51 4.20
C ILE A 346 -6.06 11.68 2.80
N GLY A 347 -5.39 10.62 2.32
CA GLY A 347 -4.79 10.54 0.99
C GLY A 347 -5.81 10.05 -0.04
N LYS A 348 -5.95 10.81 -1.11
CA LYS A 348 -6.67 10.42 -2.33
C LYS A 348 -5.69 10.41 -3.49
N PRO A 349 -5.98 9.71 -4.59
CA PRO A 349 -5.20 9.87 -5.82
C PRO A 349 -5.06 11.33 -6.21
N LEU A 350 -3.88 11.71 -6.71
CA LEU A 350 -3.53 13.11 -6.98
C LEU A 350 -4.41 13.70 -8.09
N GLU A 351 -4.82 14.97 -7.94
CA GLU A 351 -5.80 15.64 -8.82
C GLU A 351 -5.33 15.82 -10.26
N PHE A 352 -4.02 15.91 -10.50
CA PHE A 352 -3.47 16.08 -11.86
C PHE A 352 -3.70 14.88 -12.80
N LEU A 353 -4.29 13.79 -12.29
CA LEU A 353 -4.53 12.57 -13.05
C LEU A 353 -5.74 12.63 -13.98
N ASN A 354 -6.49 13.72 -14.01
CA ASN A 354 -7.73 13.85 -14.78
C ASN A 354 -8.69 12.65 -14.62
N LEU A 355 -8.77 12.14 -13.39
CA LEU A 355 -9.66 11.04 -13.03
C LEU A 355 -11.11 11.49 -13.12
N LYS A 356 -12.01 10.58 -13.46
CA LYS A 356 -13.44 10.79 -13.20
C LYS A 356 -13.66 10.87 -11.69
N ASP A 357 -14.61 11.69 -11.24
CA ASP A 357 -14.85 11.99 -9.81
C ASP A 357 -14.94 10.75 -8.91
N ASN A 358 -15.53 9.67 -9.40
CA ASN A 358 -15.66 8.42 -8.66
C ASN A 358 -14.34 7.68 -8.38
N PHE A 359 -13.24 8.03 -9.06
CA PHE A 359 -11.91 7.45 -8.84
C PHE A 359 -11.04 8.29 -7.89
N TYR A 360 -11.45 9.53 -7.56
CA TYR A 360 -10.82 10.34 -6.49
C TYR A 360 -11.19 9.85 -5.09
N ASN A 361 -11.07 8.54 -4.90
CA ASN A 361 -11.41 7.89 -3.65
C ASN A 361 -10.17 7.14 -3.13
N PRO A 362 -9.88 7.19 -1.81
CA PRO A 362 -8.76 6.48 -1.21
C PRO A 362 -8.68 4.99 -1.55
N SER A 363 -9.81 4.34 -1.81
CA SER A 363 -9.87 2.92 -2.17
C SER A 363 -9.27 2.55 -3.52
N TYR A 364 -8.83 3.54 -4.32
CA TYR A 364 -8.17 3.34 -5.61
C TYR A 364 -6.67 3.68 -5.57
N SER A 365 -6.15 4.13 -4.42
CA SER A 365 -4.77 4.61 -4.32
C SER A 365 -3.75 3.54 -4.69
N ASP A 366 -3.94 2.32 -4.23
CA ASP A 366 -3.07 1.18 -4.49
C ASP A 366 -3.00 0.80 -5.98
N ILE A 367 -4.15 0.69 -6.65
CA ILE A 367 -4.18 0.29 -8.06
C ILE A 367 -3.69 1.41 -8.99
N ILE A 368 -4.04 2.66 -8.71
CA ILE A 368 -3.57 3.80 -9.50
C ILE A 368 -2.06 3.94 -9.36
N GLY A 369 -1.52 3.76 -8.17
CA GLY A 369 -0.08 3.86 -7.91
C GLY A 369 0.76 2.85 -8.67
N THR A 370 0.22 1.69 -9.05
CA THR A 370 0.95 0.70 -9.85
C THR A 370 1.42 1.24 -11.21
N THR A 371 0.75 2.25 -11.74
CA THR A 371 1.09 2.85 -13.03
C THR A 371 2.15 3.94 -12.92
N PHE A 372 2.46 4.42 -11.69
CA PHE A 372 3.50 5.44 -11.44
C PHE A 372 4.88 4.85 -11.18
N PHE A 373 4.96 3.56 -10.92
CA PHE A 373 6.23 2.94 -10.62
C PHE A 373 7.14 2.95 -11.85
N GLU A 374 8.36 3.43 -11.65
CA GLU A 374 9.47 3.36 -12.59
C GLU A 374 10.63 2.74 -11.84
N LYS A 375 11.23 1.70 -12.43
CA LYS A 375 12.46 1.11 -11.89
C LYS A 375 13.61 1.92 -12.46
N ASP A 376 14.40 2.58 -11.57
CA ASP A 376 15.60 3.32 -11.92
C ASP A 376 16.66 2.42 -12.58
#